data_278745f61ac0e17f4c44f7233f347f89
#
_entry.id   278745f61ac0e17f4c44f7233f347f89
#
_cell.length_a   1.000
_cell.length_b   1.000
_cell.length_c   1.000
_cell.angle_alpha   90.00
_cell.angle_beta   90.00
_cell.angle_gamma   90.00
#
_symmetry.space_group_name_H-M   'P 1'
#
loop_
_entity.id
_entity.type
_entity.pdbx_description
1 polymer ?
#
loop_
_entity_poly.entity_id
_entity_poly.type
_entity_poly.pdbx_seq_one_letter_code
_entity_poly.pdbx_strand_id
1 'polypeptide(L)'
;MTEGDFLPYNVSERVAKAAYDSADAGAFYSQIWGGDDIHLGLYETPEEPIADASHRTMERMVSKIQQDSIDYVVDLGSGYGGAARYLQAELNSRVLAVNLSGEQNRRAEYLNKLAGADQRVTVVDASYNNVPAEDGTANLVWSQDAFLHAERRDLPMAEAVRVLKPGGEFLFTDPMAADGVTASELSGVLERLNLSSLASPAEYKQLAADAGLELVEFDDLSSMLPQHYGRVLEETQDNTEQLLQTASQTYLEAMMTGLQHWVDAGNRGLLSWGIFHFRKTA
;
A
#
# COMPACT_ATOMS: atom_id res chain seq x y z
N MET A 1 -11.42 -36.95 -14.55
CA MET A 1 -10.49 -35.81 -14.47
C MET A 1 -11.13 -34.85 -13.50
N THR A 2 -10.65 -34.86 -12.27
CA THR A 2 -11.10 -33.97 -11.20
C THR A 2 -10.67 -32.55 -11.59
N GLU A 3 -11.61 -31.60 -11.55
CA GLU A 3 -11.33 -30.17 -11.64
C GLU A 3 -10.29 -29.83 -10.56
N GLY A 4 -9.04 -29.70 -10.97
CA GLY A 4 -7.99 -29.17 -10.12
C GLY A 4 -8.34 -27.72 -9.84
N ASP A 5 -8.53 -27.39 -8.56
CA ASP A 5 -8.73 -26.03 -8.07
C ASP A 5 -7.62 -25.13 -8.64
N PHE A 6 -7.93 -24.41 -9.71
CA PHE A 6 -7.18 -23.25 -10.14
C PHE A 6 -7.47 -22.17 -9.10
N LEU A 7 -6.68 -22.17 -8.04
CA LEU A 7 -6.71 -21.05 -7.10
C LEU A 7 -6.16 -19.82 -7.85
N PRO A 8 -6.95 -18.77 -8.01
CA PRO A 8 -6.57 -17.60 -8.83
C PRO A 8 -5.35 -16.84 -8.28
N TYR A 9 -4.90 -17.16 -7.08
CA TYR A 9 -3.86 -16.45 -6.33
C TYR A 9 -2.69 -17.37 -5.96
N ASN A 10 -1.45 -16.84 -6.03
CA ASN A 10 -0.26 -17.53 -5.55
C ASN A 10 -0.21 -17.66 -4.02
N VAL A 11 0.85 -18.26 -3.46
CA VAL A 11 0.93 -18.52 -2.01
C VAL A 11 1.00 -17.23 -1.20
N SER A 12 1.85 -16.28 -1.58
CA SER A 12 2.00 -15.00 -0.87
C SER A 12 0.72 -14.16 -0.94
N GLU A 13 0.05 -14.13 -2.08
CA GLU A 13 -1.24 -13.47 -2.23
C GLU A 13 -2.33 -14.07 -1.32
N ARG A 14 -2.38 -15.40 -1.20
CA ARG A 14 -3.32 -16.04 -0.26
C ARG A 14 -3.01 -15.73 1.20
N VAL A 15 -1.73 -15.66 1.56
CA VAL A 15 -1.29 -15.29 2.92
C VAL A 15 -1.69 -13.85 3.22
N ALA A 16 -1.40 -12.91 2.33
CA ALA A 16 -1.78 -11.51 2.48
C ALA A 16 -3.31 -11.36 2.57
N LYS A 17 -4.06 -12.00 1.65
CA LYS A 17 -5.52 -12.00 1.65
C LYS A 17 -6.08 -12.52 2.98
N ALA A 18 -5.62 -13.66 3.47
CA ALA A 18 -6.10 -14.25 4.73
C ALA A 18 -5.80 -13.35 5.95
N ALA A 19 -4.66 -12.66 5.97
CA ALA A 19 -4.30 -11.73 7.02
C ALA A 19 -5.26 -10.54 7.05
N TYR A 20 -5.53 -9.90 5.91
CA TYR A 20 -6.41 -8.74 5.82
C TYR A 20 -7.91 -9.09 5.88
N ASP A 21 -8.33 -10.28 5.52
CA ASP A 21 -9.72 -10.75 5.66
C ASP A 21 -10.05 -11.20 7.10
N SER A 22 -9.08 -11.24 8.01
CA SER A 22 -9.33 -11.63 9.40
C SER A 22 -10.15 -10.57 10.15
N ALA A 23 -11.06 -11.01 11.02
CA ALA A 23 -11.88 -10.10 11.84
C ALA A 23 -11.03 -9.20 12.74
N ASP A 24 -9.94 -9.75 13.32
CA ASP A 24 -9.00 -9.01 14.16
C ASP A 24 -8.32 -7.88 13.39
N ALA A 25 -7.84 -8.15 12.16
CA ALA A 25 -7.22 -7.12 11.31
C ALA A 25 -8.23 -6.05 10.91
N GLY A 26 -9.43 -6.44 10.49
CA GLY A 26 -10.49 -5.50 10.13
C GLY A 26 -10.84 -4.56 11.28
N ALA A 27 -10.96 -5.09 12.51
CA ALA A 27 -11.21 -4.30 13.70
C ALA A 27 -10.05 -3.33 14.02
N PHE A 28 -8.82 -3.84 13.97
CA PHE A 28 -7.62 -3.07 14.26
C PHE A 28 -7.42 -1.91 13.28
N TYR A 29 -7.31 -2.20 11.99
CA TYR A 29 -7.02 -1.18 10.98
C TYR A 29 -8.12 -0.11 10.90
N SER A 30 -9.39 -0.50 11.05
CA SER A 30 -10.49 0.46 11.00
C SER A 30 -10.55 1.41 12.19
N GLN A 31 -10.03 1.01 13.36
CA GLN A 31 -10.09 1.81 14.58
C GLN A 31 -8.81 2.64 14.80
N ILE A 32 -7.65 2.10 14.44
CA ILE A 32 -6.35 2.69 14.78
C ILE A 32 -5.75 3.49 13.62
N TRP A 33 -5.90 3.02 12.37
CA TRP A 33 -5.22 3.64 11.21
C TRP A 33 -5.94 4.84 10.61
N GLY A 34 -7.08 5.26 11.16
CA GLY A 34 -7.82 6.42 10.68
C GLY A 34 -8.99 6.10 9.76
N GLY A 35 -9.32 4.82 9.58
CA GLY A 35 -10.61 4.37 9.05
C GLY A 35 -10.71 4.09 7.56
N ASP A 36 -10.19 4.95 6.69
CA ASP A 36 -10.33 4.86 5.23
C ASP A 36 -9.05 4.51 4.50
N ASP A 37 -7.88 4.66 5.16
CA ASP A 37 -6.56 4.40 4.64
C ASP A 37 -5.75 3.55 5.61
N ILE A 38 -4.84 2.75 5.09
CA ILE A 38 -3.94 1.88 5.87
C ILE A 38 -2.48 2.00 5.40
N HIS A 39 -2.11 3.17 4.90
CA HIS A 39 -0.73 3.47 4.47
C HIS A 39 -0.02 4.42 5.45
N LEU A 40 1.30 4.58 5.27
CA LEU A 40 2.12 5.42 6.13
C LEU A 40 1.81 6.91 5.93
N GLY A 41 2.01 7.67 7.01
CA GLY A 41 1.74 9.10 7.05
C GLY A 41 2.99 9.98 7.08
N LEU A 42 2.86 11.19 6.53
CA LEU A 42 3.80 12.30 6.65
C LEU A 42 3.36 13.19 7.81
N TYR A 43 4.10 13.16 8.91
CA TYR A 43 3.80 13.89 10.14
C TYR A 43 4.42 15.29 10.13
N GLU A 44 3.63 16.30 10.48
CA GLU A 44 4.12 17.66 10.78
C GLU A 44 4.50 17.79 12.26
N THR A 45 3.77 17.11 13.13
CA THR A 45 4.09 17.02 14.56
C THR A 45 4.03 15.56 15.03
N PRO A 46 4.78 15.20 16.07
CA PRO A 46 4.79 13.83 16.58
C PRO A 46 3.42 13.29 17.02
N GLU A 47 2.57 14.15 17.55
CA GLU A 47 1.25 13.79 18.13
C GLU A 47 0.09 13.91 17.13
N GLU A 48 0.40 14.23 15.87
CA GLU A 48 -0.63 14.41 14.84
C GLU A 48 -1.48 13.14 14.66
N PRO A 49 -2.80 13.26 14.36
CA PRO A 49 -3.63 12.11 14.03
C PRO A 49 -3.09 11.34 12.83
N ILE A 50 -3.11 10.01 12.91
CA ILE A 50 -2.62 9.12 11.85
C ILE A 50 -3.34 9.42 10.52
N ALA A 51 -4.66 9.65 10.57
CA ALA A 51 -5.47 9.95 9.38
C ALA A 51 -4.99 11.21 8.65
N ASP A 52 -4.66 12.27 9.38
CA ASP A 52 -4.20 13.55 8.78
C ASP A 52 -2.82 13.38 8.14
N ALA A 53 -1.91 12.67 8.82
CA ALA A 53 -0.59 12.36 8.29
C ALA A 53 -0.67 11.44 7.05
N SER A 54 -1.55 10.42 7.05
CA SER A 54 -1.77 9.54 5.90
C SER A 54 -2.37 10.31 4.72
N HIS A 55 -3.32 11.20 4.97
CA HIS A 55 -3.90 12.07 3.94
C HIS A 55 -2.81 12.95 3.29
N ARG A 56 -1.91 13.52 4.06
CA ARG A 56 -0.79 14.34 3.56
C ARG A 56 0.17 13.55 2.68
N THR A 57 0.30 12.24 2.89
CA THR A 57 1.07 11.39 1.97
C THR A 57 0.44 11.39 0.57
N MET A 58 -0.89 11.27 0.48
CA MET A 58 -1.61 11.34 -0.81
C MET A 58 -1.44 12.71 -1.48
N GLU A 59 -1.60 13.81 -0.72
CA GLU A 59 -1.37 15.18 -1.22
C GLU A 59 0.05 15.35 -1.76
N ARG A 60 1.05 14.85 -1.01
CA ARG A 60 2.46 14.89 -1.44
C ARG A 60 2.69 14.11 -2.72
N MET A 61 2.11 12.93 -2.85
CA MET A 61 2.22 12.10 -4.05
C MET A 61 1.53 12.77 -5.24
N VAL A 62 0.31 13.30 -5.08
CA VAL A 62 -0.41 14.00 -6.15
C VAL A 62 0.36 15.23 -6.63
N SER A 63 1.02 15.97 -5.70
CA SER A 63 1.84 17.14 -6.07
C SER A 63 3.03 16.83 -6.98
N LYS A 64 3.40 15.55 -7.12
CA LYS A 64 4.49 15.10 -8.00
C LYS A 64 4.03 14.78 -9.42
N ILE A 65 2.73 14.66 -9.67
CA ILE A 65 2.19 14.38 -11.00
C ILE A 65 2.54 15.53 -11.94
N GLN A 66 3.07 15.18 -13.12
CA GLN A 66 3.53 16.15 -14.11
C GLN A 66 2.64 16.23 -15.34
N GLN A 67 1.65 15.34 -15.47
CA GLN A 67 0.66 15.40 -16.55
C GLN A 67 -0.38 16.49 -16.30
N ASP A 68 -0.76 17.23 -17.34
CA ASP A 68 -1.78 18.29 -17.26
C ASP A 68 -3.20 17.76 -16.98
N SER A 69 -3.47 16.49 -17.31
CA SER A 69 -4.76 15.85 -17.08
C SER A 69 -4.61 14.34 -16.91
N ILE A 70 -5.35 13.78 -15.95
CA ILE A 70 -5.41 12.35 -15.64
C ILE A 70 -6.86 11.89 -15.81
N ASP A 71 -7.16 11.20 -16.89
CA ASP A 71 -8.51 10.68 -17.15
C ASP A 71 -8.77 9.33 -16.48
N TYR A 72 -7.72 8.50 -16.39
CA TYR A 72 -7.82 7.14 -15.89
C TYR A 72 -6.63 6.75 -15.03
N VAL A 73 -6.95 6.31 -13.80
CA VAL A 73 -6.00 5.82 -12.80
C VAL A 73 -6.24 4.34 -12.53
N VAL A 74 -5.16 3.59 -12.34
CA VAL A 74 -5.19 2.22 -11.81
C VAL A 74 -4.49 2.24 -10.45
N ASP A 75 -5.23 1.93 -9.39
CA ASP A 75 -4.74 1.90 -8.00
C ASP A 75 -4.51 0.45 -7.57
N LEU A 76 -3.25 0.08 -7.36
CA LEU A 76 -2.79 -1.28 -7.11
C LEU A 76 -2.62 -1.53 -5.61
N GLY A 77 -3.45 -2.41 -5.05
CA GLY A 77 -3.51 -2.65 -3.61
C GLY A 77 -4.35 -1.60 -2.88
N SER A 78 -5.49 -1.26 -3.44
CA SER A 78 -6.31 -0.10 -3.02
C SER A 78 -6.91 -0.17 -1.60
N GLY A 79 -6.83 -1.31 -0.90
CA GLY A 79 -7.33 -1.47 0.45
C GLY A 79 -8.80 -1.04 0.61
N TYR A 80 -9.09 -0.11 1.51
CA TYR A 80 -10.43 0.46 1.72
C TYR A 80 -10.81 1.53 0.70
N GLY A 81 -9.95 1.82 -0.29
CA GLY A 81 -10.23 2.73 -1.40
C GLY A 81 -10.16 4.21 -1.05
N GLY A 82 -9.52 4.59 0.04
CA GLY A 82 -9.35 6.01 0.41
C GLY A 82 -8.58 6.78 -0.65
N ALA A 83 -7.41 6.27 -1.06
CA ALA A 83 -6.63 6.85 -2.14
C ALA A 83 -7.42 6.91 -3.46
N ALA A 84 -8.16 5.85 -3.81
CA ALA A 84 -8.97 5.83 -5.03
C ALA A 84 -10.06 6.93 -5.03
N ARG A 85 -10.74 7.15 -3.88
CA ARG A 85 -11.72 8.24 -3.71
C ARG A 85 -11.07 9.61 -3.80
N TYR A 86 -9.91 9.78 -3.14
CA TYR A 86 -9.14 11.01 -3.17
C TYR A 86 -8.70 11.37 -4.60
N LEU A 87 -8.10 10.43 -5.32
CA LEU A 87 -7.66 10.61 -6.70
C LEU A 87 -8.83 10.92 -7.65
N GLN A 88 -9.97 10.27 -7.44
CA GLN A 88 -11.18 10.57 -8.21
C GLN A 88 -11.64 12.01 -8.00
N ALA A 89 -11.66 12.48 -6.76
CA ALA A 89 -12.12 13.83 -6.42
C ALA A 89 -11.12 14.91 -6.88
N GLU A 90 -9.83 14.71 -6.57
CA GLU A 90 -8.78 15.71 -6.83
C GLU A 90 -8.46 15.84 -8.31
N LEU A 91 -8.39 14.73 -9.03
CA LEU A 91 -8.01 14.70 -10.45
C LEU A 91 -9.23 14.66 -11.40
N ASN A 92 -10.46 14.58 -10.87
CA ASN A 92 -11.69 14.34 -11.63
C ASN A 92 -11.58 13.13 -12.58
N SER A 93 -10.82 12.10 -12.18
CA SER A 93 -10.49 10.91 -12.96
C SER A 93 -11.48 9.76 -12.76
N ARG A 94 -11.42 8.74 -13.63
CA ARG A 94 -11.95 7.41 -13.35
C ARG A 94 -10.84 6.60 -12.68
N VAL A 95 -11.19 5.78 -11.68
CA VAL A 95 -10.22 4.96 -10.95
C VAL A 95 -10.65 3.49 -10.98
N LEU A 96 -9.74 2.61 -11.37
CA LEU A 96 -9.83 1.17 -11.17
C LEU A 96 -9.06 0.82 -9.90
N ALA A 97 -9.77 0.48 -8.84
CA ALA A 97 -9.21 0.10 -7.56
C ALA A 97 -9.06 -1.43 -7.50
N VAL A 98 -7.83 -1.91 -7.60
CA VAL A 98 -7.47 -3.34 -7.64
C VAL A 98 -7.03 -3.80 -6.27
N ASN A 99 -7.73 -4.78 -5.69
CA ASN A 99 -7.38 -5.29 -4.36
C ASN A 99 -7.81 -6.74 -4.17
N LEU A 100 -7.05 -7.50 -3.37
CA LEU A 100 -7.25 -8.94 -3.14
C LEU A 100 -8.28 -9.26 -2.05
N SER A 101 -8.40 -8.41 -1.02
CA SER A 101 -9.25 -8.69 0.14
C SER A 101 -10.71 -8.41 -0.16
N GLY A 102 -11.53 -9.44 -0.16
CA GLY A 102 -12.98 -9.30 -0.38
C GLY A 102 -13.67 -8.51 0.74
N GLU A 103 -13.17 -8.55 1.98
CA GLU A 103 -13.68 -7.75 3.09
C GLU A 103 -13.39 -6.26 2.85
N GLN A 104 -12.15 -5.93 2.49
CA GLN A 104 -11.77 -4.56 2.18
C GLN A 104 -12.54 -4.04 0.96
N ASN A 105 -12.71 -4.85 -0.08
CA ASN A 105 -13.46 -4.49 -1.28
C ASN A 105 -14.91 -4.13 -0.97
N ARG A 106 -15.60 -4.94 -0.16
CA ARG A 106 -16.97 -4.61 0.29
C ARG A 106 -17.05 -3.29 1.06
N ARG A 107 -16.07 -3.05 1.93
CA ARG A 107 -15.99 -1.78 2.65
C ARG A 107 -15.71 -0.62 1.69
N ALA A 108 -14.78 -0.76 0.76
CA ALA A 108 -14.47 0.25 -0.25
C ALA A 108 -15.71 0.60 -1.09
N GLU A 109 -16.46 -0.39 -1.58
CA GLU A 109 -17.70 -0.17 -2.32
C GLU A 109 -18.77 0.57 -1.50
N TYR A 110 -18.89 0.23 -0.21
CA TYR A 110 -19.80 0.92 0.71
C TYR A 110 -19.41 2.39 0.89
N LEU A 111 -18.12 2.65 1.13
CA LEU A 111 -17.59 4.00 1.31
C LEU A 111 -17.67 4.84 0.01
N ASN A 112 -17.44 4.20 -1.15
CA ASN A 112 -17.61 4.85 -2.46
C ASN A 112 -19.05 5.34 -2.66
N LYS A 113 -20.06 4.54 -2.28
CA LYS A 113 -21.48 4.96 -2.35
C LYS A 113 -21.78 6.10 -1.41
N LEU A 114 -21.26 6.07 -0.17
CA LEU A 114 -21.44 7.17 0.79
C LEU A 114 -20.83 8.48 0.30
N ALA A 115 -19.67 8.41 -0.37
CA ALA A 115 -18.98 9.56 -0.93
C ALA A 115 -19.53 10.01 -2.30
N GLY A 116 -20.46 9.25 -2.91
CA GLY A 116 -20.94 9.52 -4.28
C GLY A 116 -19.89 9.28 -5.37
N ALA A 117 -18.86 8.48 -5.07
CA ALA A 117 -17.75 8.15 -5.97
C ALA A 117 -17.98 6.88 -6.80
N ASP A 118 -19.04 6.11 -6.51
CA ASP A 118 -19.31 4.77 -7.06
C ASP A 118 -19.50 4.73 -8.58
N GLN A 119 -19.80 5.87 -9.21
CA GLN A 119 -19.89 5.97 -10.68
C GLN A 119 -18.53 6.12 -11.36
N ARG A 120 -17.48 6.46 -10.61
CA ARG A 120 -16.13 6.75 -11.14
C ARG A 120 -15.03 5.89 -10.53
N VAL A 121 -15.26 5.31 -9.36
CA VAL A 121 -14.34 4.38 -8.70
C VAL A 121 -14.92 2.98 -8.82
N THR A 122 -14.26 2.13 -9.59
CA THR A 122 -14.62 0.72 -9.77
C THR A 122 -13.69 -0.14 -8.93
N VAL A 123 -14.24 -0.89 -7.96
CA VAL A 123 -13.47 -1.85 -7.13
C VAL A 123 -13.50 -3.21 -7.80
N VAL A 124 -12.36 -3.88 -7.88
CA VAL A 124 -12.25 -5.23 -8.45
C VAL A 124 -11.45 -6.16 -7.53
N ASP A 125 -11.97 -7.37 -7.32
CA ASP A 125 -11.26 -8.45 -6.65
C ASP A 125 -10.27 -9.07 -7.65
N ALA A 126 -9.02 -8.59 -7.62
CA ALA A 126 -7.97 -9.03 -8.51
C ALA A 126 -6.59 -8.82 -7.88
N SER A 127 -5.60 -9.53 -8.42
CA SER A 127 -4.19 -9.34 -8.06
C SER A 127 -3.58 -8.19 -8.86
N TYR A 128 -2.72 -7.41 -8.22
CA TYR A 128 -1.85 -6.46 -8.92
C TYR A 128 -0.82 -7.16 -9.84
N ASN A 129 -0.67 -8.49 -9.76
CA ASN A 129 0.13 -9.29 -10.68
C ASN A 129 -0.62 -9.68 -11.96
N ASN A 130 -1.92 -9.38 -12.04
CA ASN A 130 -2.79 -9.63 -13.20
C ASN A 130 -3.96 -8.65 -13.18
N VAL A 131 -3.68 -7.43 -13.59
CA VAL A 131 -4.62 -6.30 -13.53
C VAL A 131 -5.67 -6.42 -14.64
N PRO A 132 -6.98 -6.38 -14.33
CA PRO A 132 -8.04 -6.47 -15.33
C PRO A 132 -8.28 -5.13 -16.05
N ALA A 133 -7.23 -4.61 -16.67
CA ALA A 133 -7.24 -3.42 -17.50
C ALA A 133 -6.52 -3.70 -18.82
N GLU A 134 -6.95 -3.02 -19.89
CA GLU A 134 -6.32 -3.13 -21.20
C GLU A 134 -4.94 -2.46 -21.21
N ASP A 135 -4.06 -2.94 -22.10
CA ASP A 135 -2.72 -2.41 -22.28
C ASP A 135 -2.77 -0.94 -22.72
N GLY A 136 -1.92 -0.12 -22.13
CA GLY A 136 -1.74 1.26 -22.55
C GLY A 136 -2.97 2.17 -22.40
N THR A 137 -3.79 1.94 -21.37
CA THR A 137 -5.01 2.73 -21.14
C THR A 137 -4.92 3.72 -19.98
N ALA A 138 -4.07 3.46 -18.99
CA ALA A 138 -3.94 4.30 -17.80
C ALA A 138 -3.02 5.51 -18.04
N ASN A 139 -3.42 6.68 -17.58
CA ASN A 139 -2.55 7.85 -17.49
C ASN A 139 -1.62 7.72 -16.27
N LEU A 140 -2.16 7.20 -15.17
CA LEU A 140 -1.49 7.07 -13.89
C LEU A 140 -1.70 5.67 -13.33
N VAL A 141 -0.62 5.04 -12.85
CA VAL A 141 -0.68 3.92 -11.92
C VAL A 141 -0.28 4.43 -10.54
N TRP A 142 -1.00 3.97 -9.55
CA TRP A 142 -0.81 4.37 -8.15
C TRP A 142 -0.70 3.13 -7.27
N SER A 143 0.10 3.19 -6.22
CA SER A 143 0.12 2.16 -5.17
C SER A 143 0.65 2.75 -3.88
N GLN A 144 0.07 2.37 -2.75
CA GLN A 144 0.59 2.79 -1.45
C GLN A 144 0.76 1.58 -0.52
N ASP A 145 2.04 1.35 -0.14
CA ASP A 145 2.46 0.39 0.86
C ASP A 145 1.89 -1.03 0.64
N ALA A 146 1.81 -1.46 -0.63
CA ALA A 146 1.21 -2.74 -1.02
C ALA A 146 2.22 -3.76 -1.56
N PHE A 147 3.31 -3.31 -2.21
CA PHE A 147 4.23 -4.21 -2.90
C PHE A 147 5.19 -4.96 -1.96
N LEU A 148 5.29 -4.56 -0.69
CA LEU A 148 6.00 -5.33 0.33
C LEU A 148 5.46 -6.77 0.43
N HIS A 149 4.19 -7.01 0.09
CA HIS A 149 3.55 -8.33 0.07
C HIS A 149 3.84 -9.13 -1.20
N ALA A 150 4.44 -8.53 -2.23
CA ALA A 150 4.79 -9.23 -3.46
C ALA A 150 6.06 -10.06 -3.28
N GLU A 151 5.95 -11.39 -3.40
CA GLU A 151 7.12 -12.28 -3.46
C GLU A 151 7.95 -12.05 -4.74
N ARG A 152 7.27 -11.81 -5.85
CA ARG A 152 7.80 -11.50 -7.17
C ARG A 152 7.46 -10.05 -7.54
N ARG A 153 8.27 -9.09 -7.08
CA ARG A 153 8.06 -7.65 -7.28
C ARG A 153 8.20 -7.19 -8.73
N ASP A 154 8.84 -8.00 -9.55
CA ASP A 154 8.89 -7.81 -11.00
C ASP A 154 7.50 -7.93 -11.67
N LEU A 155 6.59 -8.72 -11.14
CA LEU A 155 5.25 -8.90 -11.72
C LEU A 155 4.36 -7.65 -11.60
N PRO A 156 4.13 -7.06 -10.41
CA PRO A 156 3.35 -5.83 -10.33
C PRO A 156 4.02 -4.66 -11.06
N MET A 157 5.36 -4.64 -11.14
CA MET A 157 6.08 -3.64 -11.93
C MET A 157 5.78 -3.80 -13.43
N ALA A 158 5.80 -5.02 -13.94
CA ALA A 158 5.46 -5.31 -15.34
C ALA A 158 3.99 -4.97 -15.65
N GLU A 159 3.06 -5.26 -14.75
CA GLU A 159 1.65 -4.91 -14.91
C GLU A 159 1.42 -3.40 -14.88
N ALA A 160 2.10 -2.66 -14.00
CA ALA A 160 2.06 -1.20 -14.00
C ALA A 160 2.50 -0.64 -15.37
N VAL A 161 3.60 -1.15 -15.92
CA VAL A 161 4.07 -0.75 -17.26
C VAL A 161 3.09 -1.15 -18.36
N ARG A 162 2.52 -2.35 -18.31
CA ARG A 162 1.58 -2.85 -19.31
C ARG A 162 0.37 -1.93 -19.42
N VAL A 163 -0.25 -1.57 -18.31
CA VAL A 163 -1.48 -0.75 -18.31
C VAL A 163 -1.24 0.72 -18.59
N LEU A 164 -0.03 1.24 -18.33
CA LEU A 164 0.32 2.63 -18.59
C LEU A 164 0.37 2.95 -20.09
N LYS A 165 -0.18 4.09 -20.48
CA LYS A 165 0.08 4.73 -21.77
C LYS A 165 1.56 5.09 -21.92
N PRO A 166 2.09 5.19 -23.14
CA PRO A 166 3.38 5.86 -23.35
C PRO A 166 3.37 7.26 -22.72
N GLY A 167 4.40 7.59 -21.95
CA GLY A 167 4.48 8.84 -21.17
C GLY A 167 3.60 8.88 -19.91
N GLY A 168 2.86 7.81 -19.61
CA GLY A 168 2.10 7.66 -18.36
C GLY A 168 3.02 7.58 -17.14
N GLU A 169 2.50 7.94 -15.97
CA GLU A 169 3.26 8.03 -14.74
C GLU A 169 2.91 6.91 -13.76
N PHE A 170 3.89 6.44 -13.01
CA PHE A 170 3.72 5.49 -11.92
C PHE A 170 4.25 6.09 -10.63
N LEU A 171 3.35 6.33 -9.67
CA LEU A 171 3.70 6.80 -8.34
C LEU A 171 3.36 5.73 -7.31
N PHE A 172 4.32 5.40 -6.45
CA PHE A 172 4.05 4.49 -5.35
C PHE A 172 4.91 4.78 -4.12
N THR A 173 4.40 4.35 -2.96
CA THR A 173 5.16 4.22 -1.71
C THR A 173 5.27 2.75 -1.34
N ASP A 174 6.32 2.39 -0.62
CA ASP A 174 6.42 1.06 -0.01
C ASP A 174 7.41 1.06 1.16
N PRO A 175 7.12 0.36 2.27
CA PRO A 175 8.11 0.11 3.31
C PRO A 175 9.18 -0.85 2.79
N MET A 176 10.44 -0.47 2.91
CA MET A 176 11.59 -1.15 2.32
C MET A 176 12.67 -1.46 3.35
N ALA A 177 13.55 -2.39 3.03
CA ALA A 177 14.86 -2.47 3.66
C ALA A 177 15.75 -1.32 3.16
N ALA A 178 16.59 -0.76 4.00
CA ALA A 178 17.65 0.12 3.52
C ALA A 178 18.63 -0.67 2.62
N ASP A 179 19.27 0.04 1.67
CA ASP A 179 20.20 -0.61 0.74
C ASP A 179 21.33 -1.34 1.50
N GLY A 180 21.53 -2.60 1.15
CA GLY A 180 22.55 -3.47 1.74
C GLY A 180 22.13 -4.18 3.05
N VAL A 181 20.95 -3.93 3.58
CA VAL A 181 20.40 -4.63 4.76
C VAL A 181 19.86 -5.99 4.35
N THR A 182 20.18 -7.01 5.14
CA THR A 182 19.77 -8.40 4.89
C THR A 182 18.45 -8.74 5.59
N ALA A 183 17.73 -9.75 5.08
CA ALA A 183 16.50 -10.24 5.71
C ALA A 183 16.74 -10.73 7.16
N SER A 184 17.92 -11.26 7.48
CA SER A 184 18.26 -11.72 8.83
C SER A 184 18.34 -10.57 9.85
N GLU A 185 18.73 -9.37 9.42
CA GLU A 185 18.75 -8.18 10.27
C GLU A 185 17.36 -7.62 10.53
N LEU A 186 16.38 -7.99 9.70
CA LEU A 186 14.97 -7.57 9.76
C LEU A 186 14.02 -8.68 10.23
N SER A 187 14.52 -9.77 10.84
CA SER A 187 13.68 -10.92 11.19
C SER A 187 12.41 -10.56 11.96
N GLY A 188 12.49 -9.72 13.00
CA GLY A 188 11.32 -9.29 13.77
C GLY A 188 10.34 -8.40 12.99
N VAL A 189 10.85 -7.62 12.03
CA VAL A 189 10.03 -6.82 11.11
C VAL A 189 9.25 -7.72 10.17
N LEU A 190 9.92 -8.69 9.56
CA LEU A 190 9.36 -9.61 8.57
C LEU A 190 8.32 -10.55 9.20
N GLU A 191 8.56 -10.99 10.44
CA GLU A 191 7.68 -11.91 11.16
C GLU A 191 6.27 -11.34 11.33
N ARG A 192 6.12 -10.04 11.65
CA ARG A 192 4.81 -9.40 11.85
C ARG A 192 3.88 -9.57 10.63
N LEU A 193 4.43 -9.49 9.44
CA LEU A 193 3.67 -9.54 8.19
C LEU A 193 3.85 -10.86 7.44
N ASN A 194 4.55 -11.82 8.07
CA ASN A 194 4.88 -13.12 7.46
C ASN A 194 5.56 -12.97 6.09
N LEU A 195 6.52 -12.06 6.00
CA LEU A 195 7.27 -11.77 4.79
C LEU A 195 8.61 -12.52 4.77
N SER A 196 9.10 -12.85 3.58
CA SER A 196 10.44 -13.43 3.39
C SER A 196 11.54 -12.37 3.25
N SER A 197 11.18 -11.18 2.72
CA SER A 197 12.08 -10.04 2.51
C SER A 197 11.30 -8.76 2.27
N LEU A 198 11.96 -7.61 2.42
CA LEU A 198 11.54 -6.33 1.84
C LEU A 198 12.43 -6.00 0.65
N ALA A 199 11.91 -5.28 -0.34
CA ALA A 199 12.74 -4.66 -1.37
C ALA A 199 13.61 -3.55 -0.77
N SER A 200 14.65 -3.13 -1.49
CA SER A 200 15.36 -1.89 -1.20
C SER A 200 15.07 -0.82 -2.26
N PRO A 201 15.39 0.46 -1.99
CA PRO A 201 15.29 1.51 -3.01
C PRO A 201 16.08 1.19 -4.29
N ALA A 202 17.26 0.61 -4.15
CA ALA A 202 18.07 0.19 -5.30
C ALA A 202 17.40 -0.94 -6.10
N GLU A 203 16.78 -1.91 -5.42
CA GLU A 203 16.05 -3.01 -6.07
C GLU A 203 14.85 -2.47 -6.87
N TYR A 204 14.00 -1.59 -6.30
CA TYR A 204 12.88 -1.01 -7.03
C TYR A 204 13.32 -0.16 -8.22
N LYS A 205 14.39 0.63 -8.09
CA LYS A 205 14.95 1.40 -9.23
C LYS A 205 15.40 0.47 -10.36
N GLN A 206 16.05 -0.65 -10.03
CA GLN A 206 16.50 -1.62 -11.03
C GLN A 206 15.31 -2.32 -11.70
N LEU A 207 14.33 -2.81 -10.91
CA LEU A 207 13.12 -3.46 -11.45
C LEU A 207 12.34 -2.52 -12.38
N ALA A 208 12.22 -1.26 -12.02
CA ALA A 208 11.55 -0.25 -12.83
C ALA A 208 12.29 0.00 -14.15
N ALA A 209 13.61 0.13 -14.10
CA ALA A 209 14.45 0.31 -15.30
C ALA A 209 14.37 -0.90 -16.24
N ASP A 210 14.44 -2.11 -15.69
CA ASP A 210 14.33 -3.36 -16.45
C ASP A 210 12.94 -3.51 -17.11
N ALA A 211 11.90 -2.95 -16.49
CA ALA A 211 10.54 -2.92 -17.02
C ALA A 211 10.29 -1.79 -18.05
N GLY A 212 11.22 -0.86 -18.25
CA GLY A 212 11.09 0.25 -19.20
C GLY A 212 10.49 1.52 -18.60
N LEU A 213 10.65 1.71 -17.29
CA LEU A 213 10.32 2.94 -16.58
C LEU A 213 11.57 3.81 -16.37
N GLU A 214 11.44 5.10 -16.57
CA GLU A 214 12.44 6.10 -16.22
C GLU A 214 12.13 6.66 -14.83
N LEU A 215 13.14 6.69 -13.94
CA LEU A 215 13.02 7.33 -12.64
C LEU A 215 12.99 8.84 -12.82
N VAL A 216 11.90 9.48 -12.45
CA VAL A 216 11.76 10.94 -12.36
C VAL A 216 12.30 11.43 -11.03
N GLU A 217 11.87 10.82 -9.93
CA GLU A 217 12.25 11.19 -8.57
C GLU A 217 12.10 10.01 -7.61
N PHE A 218 12.95 9.95 -6.60
CA PHE A 218 12.72 9.22 -5.35
C PHE A 218 12.80 10.21 -4.19
N ASP A 219 11.66 10.46 -3.55
CA ASP A 219 11.53 11.33 -2.39
C ASP A 219 11.71 10.46 -1.13
N ASP A 220 12.88 10.49 -0.54
CA ASP A 220 13.23 9.69 0.63
C ASP A 220 12.58 10.27 1.90
N LEU A 221 11.68 9.52 2.47
CA LEU A 221 10.91 9.86 3.66
C LEU A 221 11.12 8.85 4.79
N SER A 222 12.24 8.13 4.76
CA SER A 222 12.57 7.03 5.68
C SER A 222 12.46 7.44 7.15
N SER A 223 12.71 8.71 7.50
CA SER A 223 12.56 9.22 8.88
C SER A 223 11.13 9.19 9.40
N MET A 224 10.12 9.17 8.52
CA MET A 224 8.71 9.11 8.90
C MET A 224 8.27 7.70 9.31
N LEU A 225 8.98 6.65 8.89
CA LEU A 225 8.61 5.27 9.15
C LEU A 225 8.58 4.94 10.66
N PRO A 226 9.65 5.18 11.46
CA PRO A 226 9.61 4.97 12.90
C PRO A 226 8.60 5.90 13.61
N GLN A 227 8.40 7.12 13.10
CA GLN A 227 7.38 8.04 13.60
C GLN A 227 5.98 7.46 13.44
N HIS A 228 5.63 6.99 12.24
CA HIS A 228 4.32 6.44 11.94
C HIS A 228 4.03 5.18 12.79
N TYR A 229 4.94 4.21 12.79
CA TYR A 229 4.73 2.99 13.57
C TYR A 229 4.74 3.23 15.08
N GLY A 230 5.47 4.25 15.56
CA GLY A 230 5.42 4.73 16.94
C GLY A 230 4.03 5.27 17.29
N ARG A 231 3.43 6.10 16.44
CA ARG A 231 2.07 6.61 16.63
C ARG A 231 1.03 5.48 16.63
N VAL A 232 1.14 4.53 15.68
CA VAL A 232 0.24 3.37 15.63
C VAL A 232 0.38 2.52 16.90
N LEU A 233 1.59 2.33 17.41
CA LEU A 233 1.83 1.60 18.66
C LEU A 233 1.20 2.32 19.86
N GLU A 234 1.42 3.63 19.98
CA GLU A 234 0.86 4.47 21.05
C GLU A 234 -0.68 4.44 21.03
N GLU A 235 -1.30 4.70 19.88
CA GLU A 235 -2.75 4.61 19.71
C GLU A 235 -3.30 3.21 20.05
N THR A 236 -2.54 2.15 19.71
CA THR A 236 -2.93 0.79 20.05
C THR A 236 -2.90 0.56 21.58
N GLN A 237 -1.88 1.07 22.25
CA GLN A 237 -1.73 0.97 23.71
C GLN A 237 -2.84 1.75 24.43
N ASP A 238 -3.10 2.97 24.01
CA ASP A 238 -4.10 3.86 24.60
C ASP A 238 -5.53 3.33 24.43
N ASN A 239 -5.81 2.65 23.31
CA ASN A 239 -7.13 2.11 22.99
C ASN A 239 -7.27 0.60 23.25
N THR A 240 -6.34 -0.03 23.96
CA THR A 240 -6.30 -1.50 24.18
C THR A 240 -7.61 -2.04 24.75
N GLU A 241 -8.23 -1.40 25.75
CA GLU A 241 -9.49 -1.85 26.34
C GLU A 241 -10.66 -1.85 25.32
N GLN A 242 -10.70 -0.87 24.44
CA GLN A 242 -11.70 -0.79 23.38
C GLN A 242 -11.44 -1.85 22.30
N LEU A 243 -10.21 -2.02 21.89
CA LEU A 243 -9.81 -3.01 20.88
C LEU A 243 -10.10 -4.44 21.32
N LEU A 244 -9.94 -4.76 22.62
CA LEU A 244 -10.28 -6.08 23.17
C LEU A 244 -11.76 -6.44 23.09
N GLN A 245 -12.65 -5.51 22.78
CA GLN A 245 -14.06 -5.80 22.52
C GLN A 245 -14.29 -6.39 21.13
N THR A 246 -13.36 -6.21 20.20
CA THR A 246 -13.52 -6.57 18.77
C THR A 246 -12.35 -7.34 18.19
N ALA A 247 -11.19 -7.33 18.85
CA ALA A 247 -9.99 -8.07 18.46
C ALA A 247 -9.49 -8.96 19.61
N SER A 248 -8.83 -10.06 19.27
CA SER A 248 -8.28 -10.98 20.29
C SER A 248 -7.04 -10.40 20.98
N GLN A 249 -6.88 -10.73 22.26
CA GLN A 249 -5.71 -10.32 23.04
C GLN A 249 -4.40 -10.79 22.39
N THR A 250 -4.36 -12.05 21.91
CA THR A 250 -3.19 -12.63 21.26
C THR A 250 -2.79 -11.83 20.00
N TYR A 251 -3.78 -11.39 19.22
CA TYR A 251 -3.54 -10.56 18.04
C TYR A 251 -2.95 -9.21 18.42
N LEU A 252 -3.52 -8.53 19.42
CA LEU A 252 -3.05 -7.21 19.88
C LEU A 252 -1.63 -7.26 20.46
N GLU A 253 -1.31 -8.28 21.27
CA GLU A 253 0.03 -8.48 21.82
C GLU A 253 1.07 -8.72 20.70
N ALA A 254 0.74 -9.56 19.73
CA ALA A 254 1.61 -9.81 18.58
C ALA A 254 1.77 -8.54 17.72
N MET A 255 0.69 -7.78 17.52
CA MET A 255 0.71 -6.52 16.78
C MET A 255 1.62 -5.49 17.46
N MET A 256 1.46 -5.24 18.76
CA MET A 256 2.29 -4.29 19.51
C MET A 256 3.77 -4.69 19.49
N THR A 257 4.07 -5.98 19.65
CA THR A 257 5.45 -6.50 19.54
C THR A 257 6.02 -6.23 18.15
N GLY A 258 5.26 -6.54 17.11
CA GLY A 258 5.68 -6.31 15.73
C GLY A 258 5.88 -4.83 15.42
N LEU A 259 4.97 -3.94 15.87
CA LEU A 259 5.10 -2.49 15.70
C LEU A 259 6.38 -1.97 16.35
N GLN A 260 6.73 -2.46 17.57
CA GLN A 260 7.97 -2.09 18.24
C GLN A 260 9.20 -2.49 17.39
N HIS A 261 9.19 -3.67 16.77
CA HIS A 261 10.29 -4.09 15.89
C HIS A 261 10.47 -3.13 14.68
N TRP A 262 9.36 -2.62 14.11
CA TRP A 262 9.41 -1.64 13.03
C TRP A 262 9.97 -0.29 13.51
N VAL A 263 9.57 0.18 14.69
CA VAL A 263 10.12 1.40 15.32
C VAL A 263 11.62 1.26 15.54
N ASP A 264 12.05 0.15 16.17
CA ASP A 264 13.45 -0.08 16.50
C ASP A 264 14.33 -0.21 15.26
N ALA A 265 13.87 -0.93 14.23
CA ALA A 265 14.59 -1.08 12.97
C ALA A 265 14.67 0.25 12.20
N GLY A 266 13.59 1.04 12.20
CA GLY A 266 13.58 2.37 11.59
C GLY A 266 14.55 3.32 12.27
N ASN A 267 14.55 3.38 13.61
CA ASN A 267 15.48 4.20 14.40
C ASN A 267 16.95 3.80 14.21
N ARG A 268 17.22 2.55 13.85
CA ARG A 268 18.57 2.05 13.53
C ARG A 268 18.98 2.29 12.08
N GLY A 269 18.08 2.86 11.24
CA GLY A 269 18.34 3.09 9.83
C GLY A 269 18.37 1.81 8.98
N LEU A 270 17.70 0.73 9.44
CA LEU A 270 17.62 -0.54 8.71
C LEU A 270 16.46 -0.58 7.72
N LEU A 271 15.55 0.38 7.81
CA LEU A 271 14.38 0.50 6.95
C LEU A 271 14.45 1.77 6.11
N SER A 272 13.78 1.73 4.97
CA SER A 272 13.57 2.88 4.09
C SER A 272 12.09 2.97 3.72
N TRP A 273 11.64 4.19 3.45
CA TRP A 273 10.31 4.48 2.93
C TRP A 273 10.37 5.78 2.14
N GLY A 274 9.55 5.88 1.11
CA GLY A 274 9.52 7.09 0.30
C GLY A 274 8.59 6.96 -0.89
N ILE A 275 8.51 8.05 -1.67
CA ILE A 275 7.67 8.14 -2.85
C ILE A 275 8.55 7.92 -4.08
N PHE A 276 8.27 6.89 -4.85
CA PHE A 276 8.81 6.73 -6.19
C PHE A 276 7.90 7.40 -7.20
N HIS A 277 8.49 8.15 -8.11
CA HIS A 277 7.85 8.69 -9.29
C HIS A 277 8.61 8.21 -10.53
N PHE A 278 7.95 7.42 -11.32
CA PHE A 278 8.47 6.90 -12.59
C PHE A 278 7.61 7.38 -13.76
N ARG A 279 8.20 7.34 -14.95
CA ARG A 279 7.50 7.59 -16.22
C ARG A 279 7.76 6.44 -17.20
N LYS A 280 6.71 5.96 -17.85
CA LYS A 280 6.85 5.00 -18.93
C LYS A 280 7.50 5.67 -20.14
N THR A 281 8.63 5.12 -20.61
CA THR A 281 9.26 5.54 -21.85
C THR A 281 8.37 5.24 -23.05
N ALA A 282 8.57 5.99 -24.13
CA ALA A 282 7.74 5.87 -25.35
C ALA A 282 7.92 4.52 -26.07
#